data_018ac3ff7adf2033eb5b67d4ea9e529c
#
_entry.id   018ac3ff7adf2033eb5b67d4ea9e529c
#
_cell.length_a   1.000
_cell.length_b   1.000
_cell.length_c   1.000
_cell.angle_alpha   90.00
_cell.angle_beta   90.00
_cell.angle_gamma   90.00
#
_symmetry.space_group_name_H-M   'P 1'
#
loop_
_entity.id
_entity.type
_entity.pdbx_description
1 polymer ?
#
loop_
_entity_poly.entity_id
_entity_poly.type
_entity_poly.pdbx_seq_one_letter_code
_entity_poly.pdbx_strand_id
1 'polypeptide(L)'
;VIALAKNIARKLAPIVRVNVIAPGNVYFEGSPWDEKIKKDKVSVDRIIEATVPMNRFATPEEVANSAVFLCSDRAKFITGATLVVDGGQTVGVL
;
A
#
# COMPACT_ATOMS: atom_id res chain seq x y z
N VAL A 1 3.13 -7.33 12.31
CA VAL A 1 3.53 -5.96 11.96
C VAL A 1 2.46 -4.95 12.34
N ILE A 2 1.20 -5.19 11.95
CA ILE A 2 0.10 -4.25 12.23
C ILE A 2 -0.12 -4.11 13.74
N ALA A 3 -0.19 -5.21 14.47
CA ALA A 3 -0.38 -5.19 15.92
C ALA A 3 0.79 -4.53 16.64
N LEU A 4 2.02 -4.81 16.20
CA LEU A 4 3.23 -4.20 16.77
C LEU A 4 3.24 -2.68 16.53
N ALA A 5 2.92 -2.25 15.31
CA ALA A 5 2.86 -0.83 14.98
C ALA A 5 1.81 -0.11 15.82
N LYS A 6 0.65 -0.71 16.03
CA LYS A 6 -0.39 -0.16 16.87
C LYS A 6 0.06 0.03 18.31
N ASN A 7 0.74 -0.96 18.88
CA ASN A 7 1.27 -0.89 20.24
C ASN A 7 2.32 0.21 20.38
N ILE A 8 3.21 0.32 19.39
CA ILE A 8 4.24 1.37 19.37
C ILE A 8 3.58 2.75 19.25
N ALA A 9 2.59 2.90 18.38
CA ALA A 9 1.87 4.15 18.21
C ALA A 9 1.25 4.63 19.53
N ARG A 10 0.61 3.73 20.25
CA ARG A 10 0.00 4.05 21.54
C ARG A 10 1.03 4.47 22.60
N LYS A 11 2.20 3.87 22.59
CA LYS A 11 3.27 4.19 23.54
C LYS A 11 3.93 5.52 23.23
N LEU A 12 4.09 5.87 21.97
CA LEU A 12 4.81 7.07 21.55
C LEU A 12 3.92 8.31 21.45
N ALA A 13 2.61 8.14 21.48
CA ALA A 13 1.71 9.28 21.50
C ALA A 13 1.88 10.10 22.79
N PRO A 14 1.74 11.43 22.75
CA PRO A 14 1.43 12.27 21.59
C PRO A 14 2.68 12.76 20.83
N ILE A 15 3.86 12.27 21.16
CA ILE A 15 5.13 12.82 20.64
C ILE A 15 5.39 12.37 19.19
N VAL A 16 5.12 11.10 18.91
CA VAL A 16 5.38 10.52 17.59
C VAL A 16 4.12 9.78 17.11
N ARG A 17 3.78 9.98 15.85
CA ARG A 17 2.74 9.20 15.18
C ARG A 17 3.39 8.05 14.41
N VAL A 18 2.78 6.87 14.47
CA VAL A 18 3.26 5.67 13.78
C VAL A 18 2.10 5.06 13.01
N ASN A 19 2.24 4.98 11.70
CA ASN A 19 1.24 4.39 10.82
C ASN A 19 1.89 3.40 9.86
N VAL A 20 1.09 2.52 9.29
CA VAL A 20 1.54 1.49 8.36
C VAL A 20 0.88 1.72 7.00
N ILE A 21 1.65 1.53 5.93
CA ILE A 21 1.11 1.47 4.58
C ILE A 21 1.20 0.03 4.10
N ALA A 22 0.09 -0.49 3.60
CA ALA A 22 0.00 -1.83 3.02
C ALA A 22 -0.26 -1.70 1.52
N PRO A 23 0.79 -1.67 0.69
CA PRO A 23 0.62 -1.56 -0.76
C PRO A 23 0.17 -2.89 -1.36
N GLY A 24 -0.54 -2.81 -2.47
CA GLY A 24 -0.86 -3.96 -3.31
C GLY A 24 0.23 -4.21 -4.35
N ASN A 25 -0.19 -4.51 -5.57
CA ASN A 25 0.72 -4.78 -6.67
C ASN A 25 1.20 -3.47 -7.30
N VAL A 26 2.49 -3.20 -7.16
CA VAL A 26 3.13 -1.99 -7.68
C VAL A 26 4.00 -2.37 -8.88
N TYR A 27 3.87 -1.62 -9.97
CA TYR A 27 4.73 -1.81 -11.14
C TYR A 27 5.80 -0.72 -11.21
N PHE A 28 7.03 -1.14 -11.46
CA PHE A 28 8.11 -0.27 -11.86
C PHE A 28 9.11 -1.08 -12.70
N GLU A 29 9.87 -0.40 -13.54
CA GLU A 29 10.87 -1.04 -14.38
C GLU A 29 11.91 -1.77 -13.52
N GLY A 30 12.18 -3.03 -13.86
CA GLY A 30 13.08 -3.90 -13.10
C GLY A 30 12.42 -4.62 -11.93
N SER A 31 11.13 -4.40 -11.67
CA SER A 31 10.39 -5.11 -10.63
C SER A 31 10.15 -6.57 -11.01
N PRO A 32 9.80 -7.44 -10.03
CA PRO A 32 9.39 -8.81 -10.37
C PRO A 32 8.21 -8.88 -11.34
N TRP A 33 7.26 -7.93 -11.25
CA TRP A 33 6.15 -7.86 -12.20
C TRP A 33 6.61 -7.49 -13.60
N ASP A 34 7.60 -6.59 -13.73
CA ASP A 34 8.17 -6.24 -15.03
C ASP A 34 8.77 -7.46 -15.72
N GLU A 35 9.50 -8.30 -14.98
CA GLU A 35 10.04 -9.55 -15.49
C GLU A 35 8.95 -10.51 -15.97
N LYS A 36 7.87 -10.63 -15.20
CA LYS A 36 6.73 -11.49 -15.56
C LYS A 36 6.00 -10.98 -16.79
N ILE A 37 5.83 -9.66 -16.91
CA ILE A 37 5.19 -9.03 -18.08
C ILE A 37 6.01 -9.29 -19.33
N LYS A 38 7.33 -9.20 -19.26
CA LYS A 38 8.21 -9.48 -20.39
C LYS A 38 8.11 -10.93 -20.86
N LYS A 39 7.84 -11.85 -19.94
CA LYS A 39 7.67 -13.28 -20.28
C LYS A 39 6.29 -13.61 -20.82
N ASP A 40 5.25 -13.07 -20.21
CA ASP A 40 3.87 -13.39 -20.57
C ASP A 40 2.91 -12.29 -20.10
N LYS A 41 2.80 -11.24 -20.91
CA LYS A 41 1.94 -10.10 -20.61
C LYS A 41 0.48 -10.48 -20.46
N VAL A 42 0.00 -11.40 -21.31
CA VAL A 42 -1.41 -11.81 -21.30
C VAL A 42 -1.78 -12.47 -19.97
N SER A 43 -0.95 -13.37 -19.45
CA SER A 43 -1.17 -13.98 -18.15
C SER A 43 -1.19 -12.96 -17.02
N VAL A 44 -0.27 -12.00 -17.03
CA VAL A 44 -0.22 -10.96 -16.01
C VAL A 44 -1.47 -10.08 -16.07
N ASP A 45 -1.87 -9.65 -17.26
CA ASP A 45 -3.09 -8.84 -17.43
C ASP A 45 -4.32 -9.56 -16.89
N ARG A 46 -4.43 -10.87 -17.11
CA ARG A 46 -5.51 -11.69 -16.56
C ARG A 46 -5.50 -11.75 -15.04
N ILE A 47 -4.33 -11.89 -14.44
CA ILE A 47 -4.20 -11.92 -12.98
C ILE A 47 -4.66 -10.60 -12.38
N ILE A 48 -4.19 -9.49 -12.93
CA ILE A 48 -4.57 -8.16 -12.44
C ILE A 48 -6.07 -7.91 -12.62
N GLU A 49 -6.61 -8.24 -13.78
CA GLU A 49 -8.03 -8.10 -14.05
C GLU A 49 -8.89 -8.92 -13.07
N ALA A 50 -8.43 -10.12 -12.70
CA ALA A 50 -9.16 -11.01 -11.79
C ALA A 50 -9.02 -10.62 -10.31
N THR A 51 -7.93 -9.97 -9.92
CA THR A 51 -7.61 -9.76 -8.50
C THR A 51 -7.65 -8.31 -8.04
N VAL A 52 -7.52 -7.35 -8.95
CA VAL A 52 -7.49 -5.91 -8.60
C VAL A 52 -8.72 -5.21 -9.18
N PRO A 53 -9.70 -4.84 -8.36
CA PRO A 53 -10.90 -4.15 -8.85
C PRO A 53 -10.64 -2.89 -9.66
N MET A 54 -9.60 -2.11 -9.34
CA MET A 54 -9.23 -0.95 -10.15
C MET A 54 -8.51 -1.32 -11.46
N ASN A 55 -8.28 -2.61 -11.67
CA ASN A 55 -7.84 -3.21 -12.95
C ASN A 55 -6.50 -2.66 -13.47
N ARG A 56 -5.58 -2.36 -12.58
CA ARG A 56 -4.23 -1.92 -12.94
C ARG A 56 -3.27 -2.07 -11.77
N PHE A 57 -1.99 -1.97 -12.06
CA PHE A 57 -0.96 -1.82 -11.04
C PHE A 57 -1.00 -0.43 -10.44
N ALA A 58 -0.57 -0.32 -9.18
CA ALA A 58 -0.23 0.97 -8.61
C ALA A 58 1.10 1.47 -9.17
N THR A 59 1.29 2.77 -9.15
CA THR A 59 2.61 3.36 -9.40
C THR A 59 3.35 3.59 -8.08
N PRO A 60 4.70 3.64 -8.10
CA PRO A 60 5.45 4.00 -6.89
C PRO A 60 5.03 5.35 -6.32
N GLU A 61 4.69 6.32 -7.16
CA GLU A 61 4.24 7.63 -6.75
C GLU A 61 2.93 7.59 -5.98
N GLU A 62 2.01 6.70 -6.37
CA GLU A 62 0.74 6.56 -5.65
C GLU A 62 0.95 6.06 -4.22
N VAL A 63 1.89 5.14 -4.03
CA VAL A 63 2.25 4.66 -2.68
C VAL A 63 2.98 5.76 -1.91
N ALA A 64 3.92 6.44 -2.54
CA ALA A 64 4.68 7.53 -1.93
C ALA A 64 3.76 8.68 -1.49
N ASN A 65 2.76 9.03 -2.30
CA ASN A 65 1.79 10.08 -1.95
C ASN A 65 1.02 9.74 -0.68
N SER A 66 0.72 8.48 -0.45
CA SER A 66 0.07 8.01 0.79
C SER A 66 0.99 8.23 1.99
N ALA A 67 2.28 7.95 1.85
CA ALA A 67 3.26 8.16 2.91
C ALA A 67 3.41 9.66 3.22
N VAL A 68 3.49 10.49 2.20
CA VAL A 68 3.58 11.95 2.36
C VAL A 68 2.37 12.49 3.11
N PHE A 69 1.16 12.04 2.75
CA PHE A 69 -0.05 12.43 3.46
C PHE A 69 0.02 12.08 4.95
N LEU A 70 0.37 10.83 5.27
CA LEU A 70 0.43 10.38 6.67
C LEU A 70 1.48 11.11 7.48
N CYS A 71 2.56 11.56 6.85
CA CYS A 71 3.63 12.33 7.52
C CYS A 71 3.31 13.82 7.61
N SER A 72 2.25 14.28 6.95
CA SER A 72 1.91 15.70 6.88
C SER A 72 1.06 16.16 8.05
N ASP A 73 0.93 17.49 8.18
CA ASP A 73 0.05 18.11 9.17
C ASP A 73 -1.43 17.79 8.92
N ARG A 74 -1.78 17.36 7.72
CA ARG A 74 -3.15 16.96 7.40
C ARG A 74 -3.56 15.68 8.10
N ALA A 75 -2.60 14.91 8.59
CA ALA A 75 -2.83 13.64 9.29
C ALA A 75 -2.48 13.72 10.77
N LYS A 76 -2.58 14.88 11.39
CA LYS A 76 -2.15 15.10 12.78
C LYS A 76 -2.84 14.19 13.81
N PHE A 77 -4.05 13.80 13.55
CA PHE A 77 -4.83 12.98 14.48
C PHE A 77 -4.85 11.51 14.08
N ILE A 78 -4.00 11.11 13.13
CA ILE A 78 -3.90 9.73 12.65
C ILE A 78 -2.64 9.10 13.22
N THR A 79 -2.81 8.10 14.06
CA THR A 79 -1.74 7.24 14.55
C THR A 79 -2.28 5.84 14.80
N GLY A 80 -1.45 4.84 14.64
CA GLY A 80 -1.85 3.44 14.79
C GLY A 80 -2.72 2.92 13.64
N ALA A 81 -2.83 3.65 12.54
CA ALA A 81 -3.63 3.26 11.40
C ALA A 81 -2.84 2.43 10.41
N THR A 82 -3.57 1.60 9.66
CA THR A 82 -3.05 0.92 8.47
C THR A 82 -3.80 1.46 7.26
N LEU A 83 -3.06 2.06 6.33
CA LEU A 83 -3.62 2.58 5.09
C LEU A 83 -3.34 1.57 3.97
N VAL A 84 -4.40 0.98 3.46
CA VAL A 84 -4.31 0.02 2.36
C VAL A 84 -4.33 0.77 1.04
N VAL A 85 -3.33 0.53 0.19
CA VAL A 85 -3.18 1.19 -1.12
C VAL A 85 -3.03 0.09 -2.17
N ASP A 86 -4.13 -0.56 -2.52
CA ASP A 86 -4.11 -1.79 -3.30
C ASP A 86 -5.16 -1.88 -4.42
N GLY A 87 -5.82 -0.77 -4.74
CA GLY A 87 -6.86 -0.78 -5.78
C GLY A 87 -8.06 -1.66 -5.48
N GLY A 88 -8.29 -1.98 -4.21
CA GLY A 88 -9.42 -2.80 -3.78
C GLY A 88 -9.12 -4.30 -3.74
N GLN A 89 -7.87 -4.70 -3.88
CA GLN A 89 -7.50 -6.13 -3.95
C GLN A 89 -7.81 -6.89 -2.66
N THR A 90 -7.61 -6.29 -1.51
CA THR A 90 -7.84 -6.92 -0.21
C THR A 90 -9.34 -7.04 0.05
N VAL A 91 -9.79 -8.26 0.40
CA VAL A 91 -11.22 -8.52 0.62
C VAL A 91 -11.60 -8.56 2.10
N GLY A 92 -10.63 -8.49 2.99
CA GLY A 92 -10.87 -8.49 4.44
C GLY A 92 -10.88 -7.09 5.02
N VAL A 93 -11.22 -6.99 6.30
CA VAL A 93 -11.10 -5.76 7.09
C VAL A 93 -9.77 -5.79 7.84
N LEU A 94 -9.02 -4.71 7.72
CA LEU A 94 -7.73 -4.58 8.40
C LEU A 94 -7.82 -3.74 9.67
#